data_ce83b1e6074e0ee11f0e0d4b62f30554
#
_entry.id   ce83b1e6074e0ee11f0e0d4b62f30554
#
_cell.length_a   1.000
_cell.length_b   1.000
_cell.length_c   1.000
_cell.angle_alpha   90.00
_cell.angle_beta   90.00
_cell.angle_gamma   90.00
#
_symmetry.space_group_name_H-M   'P 1'
#
loop_
_entity.id
_entity.type
_entity.pdbx_description
1 polymer ?
#
loop_
_entity_poly.entity_id
_entity_poly.type
_entity_poly.pdbx_seq_one_letter_code
_entity_poly.pdbx_strand_id
1 'polypeptide(L)'
;MAGTFNGFVTDNAGTVTKVAANGAVATTSMLFIIEAVGLGFFLKYSKFNKWINTAVAILLLVLAIALGLKFPVYVSLGTWHIIIFAYILVASVAPVWALLQPRDYLNSYLLIFMIVGAVIGVFAANPSCNLKAFTSFNVDGQYMFPILFVTIACGAVSGFHSLVSSGTASKQIKNEKNMLPVSFGAMLMESMLAIIALIAVASFADGEAAAQGLTTQPQIFAGAIANFLSVIGLPHSLVFTLINLAVSAFALSSLDSVARVG
;
A
#
# COMPACT_ATOMS: atom_id res chain seq x y z
N MET A 1 -3.10 6.60 5.92
CA MET A 1 -2.90 5.36 6.68
C MET A 1 -3.82 5.26 7.90
N ALA A 2 -3.74 6.12 8.91
CA ALA A 2 -4.67 6.05 10.05
C ALA A 2 -6.15 6.08 9.61
N GLY A 3 -6.49 6.81 8.56
CA GLY A 3 -7.84 6.83 7.97
C GLY A 3 -8.29 5.50 7.37
N THR A 4 -7.38 4.72 6.76
CA THR A 4 -7.69 3.37 6.24
C THR A 4 -7.85 2.32 7.33
N PHE A 5 -7.29 2.57 8.52
CA PHE A 5 -7.44 1.71 9.70
C PHE A 5 -8.61 2.11 10.58
N ASN A 6 -9.19 3.30 10.35
CA ASN A 6 -10.31 3.77 11.16
C ASN A 6 -11.53 2.85 10.97
N GLY A 7 -11.84 2.09 12.01
CA GLY A 7 -12.98 1.16 12.02
C GLY A 7 -14.34 1.85 12.11
N PHE A 8 -14.38 3.17 12.27
CA PHE A 8 -15.59 3.95 12.44
C PHE A 8 -15.67 5.06 11.39
N VAL A 9 -16.78 5.12 10.67
CA VAL A 9 -17.08 6.21 9.74
C VAL A 9 -18.34 6.89 10.23
N THR A 10 -18.28 8.22 10.33
CA THR A 10 -19.45 9.04 10.68
C THR A 10 -20.13 9.47 9.40
N ASP A 11 -21.40 9.09 9.23
CA ASP A 11 -22.22 9.52 8.09
C ASP A 11 -22.64 10.98 8.24
N ASN A 12 -23.09 11.62 7.16
CA ASN A 12 -23.60 12.99 7.14
C ASN A 12 -24.75 13.21 8.12
N ALA A 13 -25.41 12.14 8.55
CA ALA A 13 -26.47 12.16 9.59
C ALA A 13 -25.93 12.06 11.03
N GLY A 14 -24.59 12.04 11.25
CA GLY A 14 -23.97 11.91 12.56
C GLY A 14 -23.96 10.49 13.15
N THR A 15 -24.42 9.49 12.39
CA THR A 15 -24.39 8.10 12.86
C THR A 15 -23.01 7.47 12.64
N VAL A 16 -22.48 6.84 13.69
CA VAL A 16 -21.19 6.16 13.63
C VAL A 16 -21.41 4.71 13.20
N THR A 17 -20.96 4.36 12.01
CA THR A 17 -21.03 3.00 11.46
C THR A 17 -19.68 2.30 11.51
N LYS A 18 -19.70 0.98 11.75
CA LYS A 18 -18.49 0.14 11.73
C LYS A 18 -18.21 -0.31 10.30
N VAL A 19 -16.99 -0.08 9.83
CA VAL A 19 -16.53 -0.51 8.49
C VAL A 19 -15.65 -1.74 8.64
N ALA A 20 -16.22 -2.90 8.33
CA ALA A 20 -15.53 -4.19 8.48
C ALA A 20 -14.25 -4.28 7.61
N ALA A 21 -14.26 -3.70 6.42
CA ALA A 21 -13.10 -3.67 5.54
C ALA A 21 -11.91 -2.94 6.18
N ASN A 22 -12.13 -1.77 6.78
CA ASN A 22 -11.09 -1.01 7.45
C ASN A 22 -10.56 -1.77 8.70
N GLY A 23 -11.46 -2.37 9.48
CA GLY A 23 -11.08 -3.21 10.60
C GLY A 23 -10.25 -4.44 10.19
N ALA A 24 -10.61 -5.08 9.08
CA ALA A 24 -9.86 -6.19 8.52
C ALA A 24 -8.45 -5.76 8.07
N VAL A 25 -8.33 -4.63 7.36
CA VAL A 25 -7.03 -4.06 6.95
C VAL A 25 -6.17 -3.74 8.17
N ALA A 26 -6.75 -3.14 9.21
CA ALA A 26 -6.06 -2.83 10.44
C ALA A 26 -5.51 -4.08 11.15
N THR A 27 -6.35 -5.10 11.34
CA THR A 27 -5.96 -6.37 11.95
C THR A 27 -4.87 -7.07 11.15
N THR A 28 -5.06 -7.18 9.82
CA THR A 28 -4.07 -7.82 8.94
C THR A 28 -2.74 -7.08 8.99
N SER A 29 -2.74 -5.73 8.98
CA SER A 29 -1.51 -4.93 9.04
C SER A 29 -0.76 -5.14 10.36
N MET A 30 -1.45 -5.26 11.49
CA MET A 30 -0.81 -5.56 12.78
C MET A 30 -0.23 -6.97 12.81
N LEU A 31 -0.98 -7.97 12.34
CA LEU A 31 -0.49 -9.34 12.22
C LEU A 31 0.72 -9.42 11.30
N PHE A 32 0.68 -8.70 10.19
CA PHE A 32 1.75 -8.64 9.21
C PHE A 32 3.08 -8.11 9.80
N ILE A 33 3.03 -7.15 10.72
CA ILE A 33 4.21 -6.67 11.44
C ILE A 33 4.77 -7.77 12.35
N ILE A 34 3.90 -8.45 13.10
CA ILE A 34 4.31 -9.54 14.00
C ILE A 34 4.92 -10.70 13.20
N GLU A 35 4.25 -11.08 12.11
CA GLU A 35 4.72 -12.13 11.20
C GLU A 35 6.04 -11.77 10.53
N ALA A 36 6.23 -10.50 10.14
CA ALA A 36 7.49 -10.03 9.57
C ALA A 36 8.66 -10.18 10.55
N VAL A 37 8.46 -9.85 11.82
CA VAL A 37 9.47 -10.06 12.86
C VAL A 37 9.76 -11.56 13.04
N GLY A 38 8.72 -12.38 13.15
CA GLY A 38 8.86 -13.84 13.25
C GLY A 38 9.59 -14.44 12.05
N LEU A 39 9.22 -14.01 10.84
CA LEU A 39 9.88 -14.42 9.59
C LEU A 39 11.34 -13.96 9.56
N GLY A 40 11.65 -12.77 10.06
CA GLY A 40 13.03 -12.26 10.15
C GLY A 40 13.93 -13.17 10.99
N PHE A 41 13.47 -13.57 12.15
CA PHE A 41 14.18 -14.55 12.97
C PHE A 41 14.26 -15.91 12.28
N PHE A 42 13.17 -16.38 11.70
CA PHE A 42 13.14 -17.63 10.96
C PHE A 42 14.17 -17.63 9.82
N LEU A 43 14.17 -16.61 8.95
CA LEU A 43 15.10 -16.52 7.82
C LEU A 43 16.56 -16.41 8.25
N LYS A 44 16.83 -15.76 9.39
CA LYS A 44 18.19 -15.62 9.92
C LYS A 44 18.78 -16.95 10.40
N TYR A 45 17.96 -17.79 11.02
CA TYR A 45 18.40 -19.06 11.60
C TYR A 45 18.07 -20.27 10.71
N SER A 46 17.22 -20.11 9.71
CA SER A 46 16.80 -21.16 8.78
C SER A 46 17.93 -21.51 7.82
N LYS A 47 18.24 -22.80 7.74
CA LYS A 47 19.13 -23.38 6.71
C LYS A 47 18.36 -23.96 5.53
N PHE A 48 17.06 -23.70 5.43
CA PHE A 48 16.21 -24.25 4.38
C PHE A 48 16.45 -23.60 3.01
N ASN A 49 16.02 -24.30 1.97
CA ASN A 49 16.11 -23.81 0.59
C ASN A 49 15.22 -22.57 0.39
N LYS A 50 15.60 -21.71 -0.56
CA LYS A 50 14.87 -20.48 -0.89
C LYS A 50 13.38 -20.73 -1.17
N TRP A 51 13.04 -21.82 -1.84
CA TRP A 51 11.67 -22.22 -2.15
C TRP A 51 10.81 -22.49 -0.90
N ILE A 52 11.40 -23.14 0.12
CA ILE A 52 10.71 -23.38 1.40
C ILE A 52 10.48 -22.07 2.13
N ASN A 53 11.46 -21.19 2.18
CA ASN A 53 11.34 -19.89 2.81
C ASN A 53 10.24 -19.04 2.12
N THR A 54 10.17 -19.09 0.79
CA THR A 54 9.11 -18.42 0.01
C THR A 54 7.73 -19.02 0.32
N ALA A 55 7.62 -20.36 0.37
CA ALA A 55 6.36 -21.02 0.69
C ALA A 55 5.87 -20.67 2.10
N VAL A 56 6.76 -20.61 3.09
CA VAL A 56 6.45 -20.17 4.46
C VAL A 56 5.98 -18.72 4.47
N ALA A 57 6.67 -17.82 3.75
CA ALA A 57 6.29 -16.42 3.66
C ALA A 57 4.89 -16.22 3.05
N ILE A 58 4.58 -16.94 1.96
CA ILE A 58 3.26 -16.89 1.32
C ILE A 58 2.19 -17.48 2.26
N LEU A 59 2.48 -18.57 2.95
CA LEU A 59 1.55 -19.18 3.91
C LEU A 59 1.21 -18.22 5.06
N LEU A 60 2.21 -17.55 5.63
CA LEU A 60 2.02 -16.54 6.67
C LEU A 60 1.18 -15.38 6.16
N LEU A 61 1.47 -14.86 4.98
CA LEU A 61 0.70 -13.80 4.36
C LEU A 61 -0.78 -14.18 4.18
N VAL A 62 -1.06 -15.37 3.68
CA VAL A 62 -2.45 -15.87 3.51
C VAL A 62 -3.12 -16.02 4.87
N LEU A 63 -2.39 -16.49 5.88
CA LEU A 63 -2.91 -16.65 7.26
C LEU A 63 -3.26 -15.29 7.86
N ALA A 64 -2.40 -14.28 7.74
CA ALA A 64 -2.67 -12.93 8.23
C ALA A 64 -3.94 -12.35 7.59
N ILE A 65 -4.10 -12.50 6.28
CA ILE A 65 -5.27 -12.03 5.55
C ILE A 65 -6.53 -12.76 6.04
N ALA A 66 -6.49 -14.08 6.14
CA ALA A 66 -7.63 -14.89 6.59
C ALA A 66 -8.06 -14.52 8.02
N LEU A 67 -7.09 -14.34 8.92
CA LEU A 67 -7.35 -13.92 10.30
C LEU A 67 -7.88 -12.48 10.36
N GLY A 68 -7.35 -11.57 9.58
CA GLY A 68 -7.81 -10.18 9.51
C GLY A 68 -9.25 -10.06 9.01
N LEU A 69 -9.61 -10.83 7.98
CA LEU A 69 -10.99 -10.89 7.47
C LEU A 69 -11.96 -11.49 8.51
N LYS A 70 -11.51 -12.48 9.30
CA LYS A 70 -12.35 -13.14 10.29
C LYS A 70 -12.51 -12.35 11.59
N PHE A 71 -11.48 -11.59 11.98
CA PHE A 71 -11.42 -10.86 13.25
C PHE A 71 -11.08 -9.38 13.02
N PRO A 72 -11.99 -8.58 12.44
CA PRO A 72 -11.75 -7.16 12.22
C PRO A 72 -11.71 -6.41 13.55
N VAL A 73 -10.66 -5.63 13.79
CA VAL A 73 -10.48 -4.79 14.97
C VAL A 73 -10.98 -3.37 14.67
N TYR A 74 -11.83 -2.84 15.54
CA TYR A 74 -12.40 -1.52 15.41
C TYR A 74 -11.83 -0.59 16.47
N VAL A 75 -10.96 0.30 16.06
CA VAL A 75 -10.31 1.30 16.92
C VAL A 75 -10.51 2.68 16.32
N SER A 76 -10.63 3.69 17.17
CA SER A 76 -10.81 5.08 16.74
C SER A 76 -9.55 5.64 16.07
N LEU A 77 -9.75 6.66 15.22
CA LEU A 77 -8.68 7.33 14.50
C LEU A 77 -7.59 7.88 15.44
N GLY A 78 -7.98 8.48 16.57
CA GLY A 78 -7.03 9.03 17.55
C GLY A 78 -6.12 7.98 18.16
N THR A 79 -6.68 6.80 18.50
CA THR A 79 -5.90 5.68 19.05
C THR A 79 -4.96 5.11 17.97
N TRP A 80 -5.38 5.06 16.71
CA TRP A 80 -4.49 4.64 15.62
C TRP A 80 -3.30 5.56 15.42
N HIS A 81 -3.46 6.88 15.58
CA HIS A 81 -2.33 7.81 15.54
C HIS A 81 -1.29 7.48 16.61
N ILE A 82 -1.73 7.18 17.84
CA ILE A 82 -0.83 6.84 18.94
C ILE A 82 -0.12 5.51 18.67
N ILE A 83 -0.85 4.47 18.21
CA ILE A 83 -0.29 3.16 17.92
C ILE A 83 0.75 3.24 16.79
N ILE A 84 0.43 3.94 15.71
CA ILE A 84 1.34 4.11 14.57
C ILE A 84 2.58 4.90 14.98
N PHE A 85 2.42 5.96 15.78
CA PHE A 85 3.55 6.75 16.27
C PHE A 85 4.47 5.92 17.17
N ALA A 86 3.91 5.18 18.12
CA ALA A 86 4.69 4.27 18.97
C ALA A 86 5.42 3.19 18.15
N TYR A 87 4.74 2.63 17.15
CA TYR A 87 5.35 1.68 16.23
C TYR A 87 6.54 2.29 15.48
N ILE A 88 6.40 3.48 14.92
CA ILE A 88 7.46 4.18 14.17
C ILE A 88 8.69 4.42 15.06
N LEU A 89 8.49 4.84 16.32
CA LEU A 89 9.59 5.02 17.28
C LEU A 89 10.36 3.70 17.50
N VAL A 90 9.66 2.59 17.69
CA VAL A 90 10.30 1.28 17.85
C VAL A 90 10.98 0.85 16.54
N ALA A 91 10.32 1.03 15.40
CA ALA A 91 10.84 0.64 14.11
C ALA A 91 12.08 1.43 13.69
N SER A 92 12.19 2.70 14.08
CA SER A 92 13.37 3.55 13.79
C SER A 92 14.66 3.02 14.45
N VAL A 93 14.55 2.40 15.61
CA VAL A 93 15.68 1.85 16.37
C VAL A 93 15.93 0.36 16.10
N ALA A 94 14.89 -0.37 15.67
CA ALA A 94 14.99 -1.82 15.43
C ALA A 94 15.99 -2.16 14.31
N PRO A 95 16.74 -3.29 14.39
CA PRO A 95 17.66 -3.70 13.34
C PRO A 95 16.94 -3.95 12.00
N VAL A 96 17.55 -3.53 10.89
CA VAL A 96 16.97 -3.65 9.53
C VAL A 96 16.60 -5.10 9.19
N TRP A 97 17.47 -6.05 9.57
CA TRP A 97 17.27 -7.48 9.31
C TRP A 97 16.09 -8.08 10.08
N ALA A 98 15.70 -7.48 11.22
CA ALA A 98 14.65 -8.03 12.07
C ALA A 98 13.25 -7.58 11.64
N LEU A 99 13.10 -6.38 11.13
CA LEU A 99 11.81 -5.77 10.83
C LEU A 99 11.66 -5.40 9.34
N LEU A 100 12.57 -4.57 8.80
CA LEU A 100 12.42 -4.05 7.45
C LEU A 100 12.55 -5.14 6.38
N GLN A 101 13.67 -5.86 6.36
CA GLN A 101 13.94 -6.85 5.30
C GLN A 101 12.85 -7.92 5.18
N PRO A 102 12.38 -8.58 6.27
CA PRO A 102 11.35 -9.61 6.16
C PRO A 102 10.00 -9.02 5.73
N ARG A 103 9.67 -7.83 6.21
CA ARG A 103 8.44 -7.14 5.84
C ARG A 103 8.45 -6.74 4.37
N ASP A 104 9.52 -6.13 3.88
CA ASP A 104 9.65 -5.75 2.48
C ASP A 104 9.67 -6.97 1.55
N TYR A 105 10.21 -8.10 2.02
CA TYR A 105 10.13 -9.38 1.32
C TYR A 105 8.67 -9.85 1.16
N LEU A 106 7.85 -9.78 2.21
CA LEU A 106 6.42 -10.07 2.14
C LEU A 106 5.68 -9.06 1.24
N ASN A 107 5.99 -7.77 1.39
CA ASN A 107 5.39 -6.71 0.58
C ASN A 107 5.65 -6.88 -0.91
N SER A 108 6.80 -7.41 -1.31
CA SER A 108 7.13 -7.63 -2.72
C SER A 108 6.13 -8.58 -3.41
N TYR A 109 5.63 -9.59 -2.70
CA TYR A 109 4.58 -10.48 -3.23
C TYR A 109 3.24 -9.77 -3.40
N LEU A 110 2.86 -8.93 -2.43
CA LEU A 110 1.66 -8.10 -2.52
C LEU A 110 1.77 -7.10 -3.68
N LEU A 111 2.95 -6.51 -3.89
CA LEU A 111 3.20 -5.58 -5.00
C LEU A 111 3.04 -6.27 -6.35
N ILE A 112 3.68 -7.41 -6.54
CA ILE A 112 3.59 -8.18 -7.78
C ILE A 112 2.14 -8.59 -8.04
N PHE A 113 1.46 -9.11 -7.02
CA PHE A 113 0.05 -9.48 -7.13
C PHE A 113 -0.82 -8.28 -7.51
N MET A 114 -0.61 -7.14 -6.88
CA MET A 114 -1.35 -5.91 -7.15
C MET A 114 -1.12 -5.42 -8.58
N ILE A 115 0.13 -5.37 -9.05
CA ILE A 115 0.47 -4.90 -10.40
C ILE A 115 -0.09 -5.85 -11.45
N VAL A 116 0.17 -7.15 -11.31
CA VAL A 116 -0.31 -8.16 -12.27
C VAL A 116 -1.84 -8.21 -12.28
N GLY A 117 -2.46 -8.22 -11.11
CA GLY A 117 -3.92 -8.20 -11.00
C GLY A 117 -4.53 -6.94 -11.61
N ALA A 118 -3.94 -5.77 -11.35
CA ALA A 118 -4.41 -4.52 -11.92
C ALA A 118 -4.26 -4.45 -13.44
N VAL A 119 -3.15 -4.92 -13.99
CA VAL A 119 -2.95 -5.01 -15.46
C VAL A 119 -4.00 -5.93 -16.09
N ILE A 120 -4.17 -7.13 -15.55
CA ILE A 120 -5.20 -8.07 -16.03
C ILE A 120 -6.59 -7.43 -15.91
N GLY A 121 -6.89 -6.79 -14.79
CA GLY A 121 -8.16 -6.11 -14.55
C GLY A 121 -8.45 -5.00 -15.55
N VAL A 122 -7.47 -4.15 -15.86
CA VAL A 122 -7.60 -3.07 -16.85
C VAL A 122 -7.91 -3.64 -18.24
N PHE A 123 -7.20 -4.69 -18.68
CA PHE A 123 -7.46 -5.30 -19.97
C PHE A 123 -8.81 -6.03 -20.02
N ALA A 124 -9.23 -6.67 -18.94
CA ALA A 124 -10.49 -7.39 -18.88
C ALA A 124 -11.71 -6.45 -18.80
N ALA A 125 -11.62 -5.40 -17.99
CA ALA A 125 -12.69 -4.44 -17.77
C ALA A 125 -12.79 -3.40 -18.88
N ASN A 126 -11.69 -3.13 -19.61
CA ASN A 126 -11.58 -2.09 -20.64
C ASN A 126 -12.26 -0.78 -20.22
N PRO A 127 -11.83 -0.15 -19.10
CA PRO A 127 -12.53 0.97 -18.51
C PRO A 127 -12.50 2.20 -19.43
N SER A 128 -13.60 2.94 -19.49
CA SER A 128 -13.67 4.23 -20.17
C SER A 128 -13.04 5.32 -19.30
N CYS A 129 -12.38 6.30 -19.94
CA CYS A 129 -11.89 7.47 -19.24
C CYS A 129 -13.01 8.49 -19.07
N ASN A 130 -13.44 8.71 -17.82
CA ASN A 130 -14.54 9.64 -17.47
C ASN A 130 -14.01 11.01 -16.98
N LEU A 131 -12.68 11.16 -16.86
CA LEU A 131 -12.10 12.46 -16.48
C LEU A 131 -12.14 13.47 -17.63
N LYS A 132 -12.42 14.73 -17.30
CA LYS A 132 -12.27 15.83 -18.23
C LYS A 132 -10.80 16.07 -18.53
N ALA A 133 -10.45 16.33 -19.80
CA ALA A 133 -9.06 16.61 -20.22
C ALA A 133 -8.48 17.85 -19.51
N PHE A 134 -9.32 18.82 -19.20
CA PHE A 134 -8.98 20.00 -18.42
C PHE A 134 -10.17 20.41 -17.56
N THR A 135 -9.93 20.69 -16.29
CA THR A 135 -10.98 21.11 -15.35
C THR A 135 -10.89 22.63 -15.11
N SER A 136 -9.84 23.08 -14.44
CA SER A 136 -9.57 24.50 -14.20
C SER A 136 -8.13 24.70 -13.70
N PHE A 137 -7.68 25.97 -13.64
CA PHE A 137 -6.41 26.32 -13.00
C PHE A 137 -6.46 26.31 -11.47
N ASN A 138 -7.67 26.28 -10.90
CA ASN A 138 -7.90 26.22 -9.46
C ASN A 138 -9.02 25.24 -9.18
N VAL A 139 -8.73 24.21 -8.36
CA VAL A 139 -9.70 23.19 -7.89
C VAL A 139 -9.64 23.17 -6.38
N ASP A 140 -10.78 23.37 -5.71
CA ASP A 140 -10.92 23.36 -4.24
C ASP A 140 -9.89 24.26 -3.52
N GLY A 141 -9.62 25.46 -4.09
CA GLY A 141 -8.67 26.42 -3.53
C GLY A 141 -7.20 26.07 -3.78
N GLN A 142 -6.91 24.98 -4.48
CA GLN A 142 -5.57 24.59 -4.85
C GLN A 142 -5.25 25.00 -6.30
N TYR A 143 -4.20 25.79 -6.48
CA TYR A 143 -3.76 26.22 -7.81
C TYR A 143 -2.97 25.12 -8.49
N MET A 144 -3.21 24.96 -9.80
CA MET A 144 -2.45 24.03 -10.63
C MET A 144 -0.94 24.28 -10.54
N PHE A 145 -0.53 25.53 -10.61
CA PHE A 145 0.87 25.93 -10.38
C PHE A 145 0.98 26.69 -9.04
N PRO A 146 1.91 26.32 -8.14
CA PRO A 146 2.94 25.25 -8.27
C PRO A 146 2.46 23.87 -7.76
N ILE A 147 1.31 23.74 -7.10
CA ILE A 147 0.93 22.60 -6.26
C ILE A 147 0.92 21.28 -7.04
N LEU A 148 0.24 21.24 -8.19
CA LEU A 148 0.18 20.03 -9.02
C LEU A 148 1.56 19.60 -9.50
N PHE A 149 2.37 20.57 -9.96
CA PHE A 149 3.72 20.29 -10.48
C PHE A 149 4.66 19.79 -9.38
N VAL A 150 4.57 20.35 -8.16
CA VAL A 150 5.34 19.89 -7.00
C VAL A 150 4.93 18.46 -6.61
N THR A 151 3.64 18.16 -6.64
CA THR A 151 3.13 16.81 -6.32
C THR A 151 3.61 15.78 -7.34
N ILE A 152 3.59 16.11 -8.65
CA ILE A 152 4.11 15.22 -9.70
C ILE A 152 5.63 15.08 -9.59
N ALA A 153 6.35 16.18 -9.33
CA ALA A 153 7.80 16.17 -9.15
C ALA A 153 8.24 15.31 -7.96
N CYS A 154 7.41 15.15 -6.94
CA CYS A 154 7.69 14.26 -5.82
C CYS A 154 7.93 12.81 -6.27
N GLY A 155 7.18 12.32 -7.25
CA GLY A 155 7.42 10.99 -7.84
C GLY A 155 8.67 10.90 -8.72
N ALA A 156 9.05 11.99 -9.38
CA ALA A 156 10.16 12.01 -10.35
C ALA A 156 11.54 12.32 -9.71
N VAL A 157 11.58 13.27 -8.77
CA VAL A 157 12.81 13.83 -8.19
C VAL A 157 12.70 13.96 -6.65
N SER A 158 12.05 13.03 -6.00
CA SER A 158 11.86 13.05 -4.55
C SER A 158 13.19 13.06 -3.79
N GLY A 159 13.35 14.03 -2.91
CA GLY A 159 14.47 14.04 -1.96
C GLY A 159 14.50 12.81 -1.05
N PHE A 160 13.35 12.21 -0.79
CA PHE A 160 13.24 10.95 -0.07
C PHE A 160 13.91 9.78 -0.82
N HIS A 161 13.75 9.67 -2.14
CA HIS A 161 14.43 8.65 -2.93
C HIS A 161 15.95 8.75 -2.82
N SER A 162 16.51 9.96 -2.80
CA SER A 162 17.96 10.16 -2.62
C SER A 162 18.42 9.74 -1.22
N LEU A 163 17.65 10.02 -0.19
CA LEU A 163 17.94 9.62 1.19
C LEU A 163 17.89 8.09 1.37
N VAL A 164 16.87 7.44 0.81
CA VAL A 164 16.75 5.97 0.87
C VAL A 164 17.83 5.29 0.06
N SER A 165 18.19 5.81 -1.11
CA SER A 165 19.24 5.24 -1.95
C SER A 165 20.60 5.26 -1.25
N SER A 166 20.98 6.37 -0.63
CA SER A 166 22.25 6.53 0.09
C SER A 166 22.23 5.88 1.48
N GLY A 167 21.14 6.02 2.22
CA GLY A 167 21.02 5.60 3.62
C GLY A 167 20.72 4.11 3.81
N THR A 168 19.92 3.52 2.95
CA THR A 168 19.40 2.16 3.13
C THR A 168 19.72 1.23 1.97
N ALA A 169 19.35 1.58 0.74
CA ALA A 169 19.46 0.68 -0.42
C ALA A 169 20.93 0.35 -0.75
N SER A 170 21.81 1.34 -0.76
CA SER A 170 23.23 1.15 -1.05
C SER A 170 23.91 0.18 -0.08
N LYS A 171 23.47 0.13 1.17
CA LYS A 171 24.01 -0.76 2.21
C LYS A 171 23.54 -2.22 2.08
N GLN A 172 22.49 -2.46 1.29
CA GLN A 172 21.88 -3.79 1.11
C GLN A 172 22.28 -4.46 -0.21
N ILE A 173 22.83 -3.71 -1.15
CA ILE A 173 23.26 -4.23 -2.45
C ILE A 173 24.60 -4.96 -2.27
N LYS A 174 24.59 -6.28 -2.56
CA LYS A 174 25.79 -7.14 -2.42
C LYS A 174 26.74 -7.06 -3.60
N ASN A 175 26.26 -6.68 -4.78
CA ASN A 175 27.04 -6.66 -6.02
C ASN A 175 26.66 -5.46 -6.87
N GLU A 176 27.65 -4.76 -7.39
CA GLU A 176 27.47 -3.60 -8.26
C GLU A 176 26.61 -3.90 -9.50
N LYS A 177 26.68 -5.11 -10.05
CA LYS A 177 25.84 -5.56 -11.18
C LYS A 177 24.34 -5.49 -10.89
N ASN A 178 23.96 -5.53 -9.62
CA ASN A 178 22.56 -5.46 -9.19
C ASN A 178 22.06 -4.00 -9.01
N MET A 179 22.95 -3.01 -9.13
CA MET A 179 22.54 -1.61 -8.95
C MET A 179 21.52 -1.18 -10.00
N LEU A 180 21.77 -1.50 -11.26
CA LEU A 180 20.88 -1.11 -12.36
C LEU A 180 19.48 -1.77 -12.27
N PRO A 181 19.35 -3.09 -12.07
CA PRO A 181 18.03 -3.71 -11.86
C PRO A 181 17.30 -3.16 -10.64
N VAL A 182 17.98 -2.90 -9.54
CA VAL A 182 17.36 -2.40 -8.31
C VAL A 182 16.91 -0.96 -8.45
N SER A 183 17.72 -0.06 -9.03
CA SER A 183 17.37 1.34 -9.16
C SER A 183 16.41 1.60 -10.34
N PHE A 184 16.87 1.32 -11.55
CA PHE A 184 16.08 1.56 -12.77
C PHE A 184 14.88 0.64 -12.89
N GLY A 185 15.03 -0.64 -12.52
CA GLY A 185 13.92 -1.60 -12.50
C GLY A 185 12.81 -1.19 -11.53
N ALA A 186 13.14 -0.72 -10.33
CA ALA A 186 12.17 -0.21 -9.39
C ALA A 186 11.44 1.03 -9.91
N MET A 187 12.17 1.95 -10.54
CA MET A 187 11.58 3.15 -11.16
C MET A 187 10.59 2.81 -12.28
N LEU A 188 10.88 1.80 -13.11
CA LEU A 188 9.94 1.33 -14.14
C LEU A 188 8.68 0.72 -13.53
N MET A 189 8.80 -0.06 -12.45
CA MET A 189 7.65 -0.62 -11.74
C MET A 189 6.80 0.48 -11.10
N GLU A 190 7.41 1.50 -10.53
CA GLU A 190 6.72 2.67 -9.97
C GLU A 190 5.96 3.43 -11.06
N SER A 191 6.58 3.67 -12.22
CA SER A 191 5.95 4.32 -13.37
C SER A 191 4.75 3.53 -13.89
N MET A 192 4.87 2.20 -13.97
CA MET A 192 3.75 1.34 -14.36
C MET A 192 2.60 1.40 -13.35
N LEU A 193 2.90 1.39 -12.06
CA LEU A 193 1.89 1.56 -11.01
C LEU A 193 1.20 2.92 -11.09
N ALA A 194 1.95 3.99 -11.39
CA ALA A 194 1.38 5.33 -11.54
C ALA A 194 0.40 5.40 -12.73
N ILE A 195 0.72 4.76 -13.86
CA ILE A 195 -0.17 4.66 -15.02
C ILE A 195 -1.45 3.89 -14.65
N ILE A 196 -1.32 2.77 -13.95
CA ILE A 196 -2.47 1.99 -13.48
C ILE A 196 -3.33 2.82 -12.53
N ALA A 197 -2.73 3.56 -11.61
CA ALA A 197 -3.44 4.42 -10.68
C ALA A 197 -4.21 5.54 -11.41
N LEU A 198 -3.60 6.13 -12.45
CA LEU A 198 -4.28 7.12 -13.28
C LEU A 198 -5.49 6.53 -14.01
N ILE A 199 -5.35 5.36 -14.62
CA ILE A 199 -6.46 4.64 -15.27
C ILE A 199 -7.55 4.31 -14.26
N ALA A 200 -7.17 3.84 -13.06
CA ALA A 200 -8.09 3.49 -11.99
C ALA A 200 -8.95 4.70 -11.56
N VAL A 201 -8.31 5.85 -11.31
CA VAL A 201 -9.04 7.08 -10.96
C VAL A 201 -9.87 7.60 -12.12
N ALA A 202 -9.34 7.54 -13.35
CA ALA A 202 -10.03 8.00 -14.55
C ALA A 202 -11.28 7.17 -14.91
N SER A 203 -11.41 5.97 -14.38
CA SER A 203 -12.57 5.11 -14.62
C SER A 203 -13.82 5.53 -13.85
N PHE A 204 -13.68 6.27 -12.75
CA PHE A 204 -14.82 6.77 -12.00
C PHE A 204 -15.44 8.00 -12.67
N ALA A 205 -16.78 8.03 -12.71
CA ALA A 205 -17.52 9.25 -13.04
C ALA A 205 -17.48 10.25 -11.87
N ASP A 206 -17.79 11.52 -12.16
CA ASP A 206 -17.85 12.58 -11.15
C ASP A 206 -18.79 12.18 -9.99
N GLY A 207 -18.26 12.10 -8.77
CA GLY A 207 -19.00 11.75 -7.56
C GLY A 207 -19.25 10.26 -7.32
N GLU A 208 -18.95 9.38 -8.27
CA GLU A 208 -19.18 7.94 -8.14
C GLU A 208 -18.37 7.31 -7.00
N ALA A 209 -17.12 7.69 -6.86
CA ALA A 209 -16.26 7.21 -5.77
C ALA A 209 -16.84 7.57 -4.40
N ALA A 210 -17.35 8.79 -4.24
CA ALA A 210 -18.01 9.24 -3.02
C ALA A 210 -19.33 8.48 -2.76
N ALA A 211 -20.10 8.20 -3.81
CA ALA A 211 -21.32 7.40 -3.71
C ALA A 211 -21.06 5.96 -3.25
N GLN A 212 -19.89 5.41 -3.60
CA GLN A 212 -19.42 4.11 -3.11
C GLN A 212 -18.80 4.18 -1.70
N GLY A 213 -18.79 5.34 -1.04
CA GLY A 213 -18.20 5.54 0.27
C GLY A 213 -16.66 5.54 0.29
N LEU A 214 -16.03 5.73 -0.86
CA LEU A 214 -14.59 5.78 -1.00
C LEU A 214 -14.10 7.22 -0.72
N THR A 215 -13.59 7.45 0.49
CA THR A 215 -13.24 8.80 0.96
C THR A 215 -11.75 9.09 0.89
N THR A 216 -10.91 8.07 0.82
CA THR A 216 -9.46 8.22 0.79
C THR A 216 -8.87 7.75 -0.53
N GLN A 217 -7.76 8.35 -0.95
CA GLN A 217 -7.06 7.99 -2.19
C GLN A 217 -6.75 6.48 -2.31
N PRO A 218 -6.23 5.80 -1.25
CA PRO A 218 -6.04 4.36 -1.29
C PRO A 218 -7.32 3.56 -1.52
N GLN A 219 -8.44 4.01 -0.92
CA GLN A 219 -9.74 3.35 -1.10
C GLN A 219 -10.27 3.52 -2.52
N ILE A 220 -10.11 4.69 -3.12
CA ILE A 220 -10.51 4.95 -4.51
C ILE A 220 -9.73 4.02 -5.45
N PHE A 221 -8.40 3.96 -5.28
CA PHE A 221 -7.55 3.06 -6.06
C PHE A 221 -7.95 1.59 -5.88
N ALA A 222 -8.13 1.14 -4.62
CA ALA A 222 -8.52 -0.23 -4.32
C ALA A 222 -9.91 -0.57 -4.84
N GLY A 223 -10.85 0.37 -4.77
CA GLY A 223 -12.20 0.21 -5.31
C GLY A 223 -12.21 0.04 -6.82
N ALA A 224 -11.45 0.86 -7.55
CA ALA A 224 -11.32 0.73 -8.99
C ALA A 224 -10.76 -0.64 -9.41
N ILE A 225 -9.65 -1.06 -8.79
CA ILE A 225 -9.05 -2.38 -9.10
C ILE A 225 -10.01 -3.52 -8.73
N ALA A 226 -10.74 -3.39 -7.61
CA ALA A 226 -11.74 -4.38 -7.23
C ALA A 226 -12.89 -4.45 -8.25
N ASN A 227 -13.35 -3.30 -8.76
CA ASN A 227 -14.33 -3.24 -9.84
C ASN A 227 -13.82 -3.93 -11.12
N PHE A 228 -12.58 -3.67 -11.53
CA PHE A 228 -11.99 -4.29 -12.72
C PHE A 228 -11.87 -5.81 -12.58
N LEU A 229 -11.41 -6.30 -11.43
CA LEU A 229 -11.23 -7.73 -11.20
C LEU A 229 -12.55 -8.47 -10.91
N SER A 230 -13.61 -7.76 -10.51
CA SER A 230 -14.94 -8.35 -10.37
C SER A 230 -15.51 -8.83 -11.71
N VAL A 231 -15.10 -8.21 -12.82
CA VAL A 231 -15.49 -8.64 -14.19
C VAL A 231 -14.98 -10.06 -14.49
N ILE A 232 -13.86 -10.45 -13.89
CA ILE A 232 -13.27 -11.80 -14.05
C ILE A 232 -13.86 -12.80 -13.04
N GLY A 233 -14.80 -12.35 -12.19
CA GLY A 233 -15.46 -13.19 -11.20
C GLY A 233 -14.78 -13.23 -9.81
N LEU A 234 -13.79 -12.37 -9.55
CA LEU A 234 -13.20 -12.28 -8.23
C LEU A 234 -14.11 -11.50 -7.27
N PRO A 235 -14.26 -11.94 -5.99
CA PRO A 235 -15.09 -11.24 -5.02
C PRO A 235 -14.56 -9.82 -4.74
N HIS A 236 -15.38 -8.80 -4.99
CA HIS A 236 -15.01 -7.41 -4.81
C HIS A 236 -14.44 -7.11 -3.41
N SER A 237 -15.08 -7.60 -2.36
CA SER A 237 -14.66 -7.36 -0.95
C SER A 237 -13.26 -7.92 -0.65
N LEU A 238 -12.93 -9.09 -1.21
CA LEU A 238 -11.62 -9.70 -1.04
C LEU A 238 -10.54 -8.89 -1.74
N VAL A 239 -10.77 -8.53 -3.02
CA VAL A 239 -9.81 -7.73 -3.80
C VAL A 239 -9.62 -6.36 -3.17
N PHE A 240 -10.71 -5.69 -2.79
CA PHE A 240 -10.66 -4.39 -2.13
C PHE A 240 -9.80 -4.43 -0.85
N THR A 241 -10.01 -5.44 0.00
CA THR A 241 -9.24 -5.60 1.24
C THR A 241 -7.76 -5.89 0.95
N LEU A 242 -7.46 -6.75 -0.03
CA LEU A 242 -6.08 -7.07 -0.42
C LEU A 242 -5.31 -5.85 -0.96
N ILE A 243 -5.93 -5.06 -1.83
CA ILE A 243 -5.28 -3.87 -2.40
C ILE A 243 -5.09 -2.80 -1.32
N ASN A 244 -6.10 -2.55 -0.46
CA ASN A 244 -5.95 -1.63 0.66
C ASN A 244 -4.84 -2.07 1.63
N LEU A 245 -4.74 -3.38 1.90
CA LEU A 245 -3.67 -3.93 2.72
C LEU A 245 -2.30 -3.66 2.07
N ALA A 246 -2.16 -3.95 0.77
CA ALA A 246 -0.92 -3.72 0.04
C ALA A 246 -0.48 -2.25 0.11
N VAL A 247 -1.38 -1.32 -0.21
CA VAL A 247 -1.10 0.12 -0.15
C VAL A 247 -0.75 0.58 1.27
N SER A 248 -1.46 0.07 2.29
CA SER A 248 -1.18 0.40 3.70
C SER A 248 0.18 -0.16 4.15
N ALA A 249 0.53 -1.37 3.72
CA ALA A 249 1.82 -1.99 4.02
C ALA A 249 2.99 -1.22 3.39
N PHE A 250 2.84 -0.74 2.15
CA PHE A 250 3.84 0.14 1.50
C PHE A 250 3.99 1.47 2.20
N ALA A 251 2.88 2.08 2.62
CA ALA A 251 2.93 3.34 3.34
C ALA A 251 3.63 3.19 4.70
N LEU A 252 3.45 2.07 5.42
CA LEU A 252 4.19 1.74 6.64
C LEU A 252 5.68 1.58 6.36
N SER A 253 6.05 0.87 5.29
CA SER A 253 7.45 0.69 4.88
C SER A 253 8.15 2.02 4.61
N SER A 254 7.46 2.93 3.93
CA SER A 254 7.96 4.28 3.68
C SER A 254 8.16 5.08 4.97
N LEU A 255 7.21 5.02 5.91
CA LEU A 255 7.32 5.69 7.21
C LEU A 255 8.52 5.21 8.01
N ASP A 256 8.76 3.89 8.06
CA ASP A 256 9.92 3.34 8.76
C ASP A 256 11.25 3.77 8.12
N SER A 257 11.28 3.83 6.79
CA SER A 257 12.46 4.28 6.07
C SER A 257 12.75 5.77 6.32
N VAL A 258 11.72 6.61 6.33
CA VAL A 258 11.85 8.05 6.69
C VAL A 258 12.34 8.21 8.13
N ALA A 259 11.73 7.50 9.07
CA ALA A 259 12.09 7.61 10.50
C ALA A 259 13.51 7.13 10.82
N ARG A 260 14.15 6.37 9.93
CA ARG A 260 15.55 5.91 10.11
C ARG A 260 16.58 6.86 9.53
N VAL A 261 16.20 7.59 8.49
CA VAL A 261 17.12 8.45 7.74
C VAL A 261 17.07 9.90 8.26
N GLY A 262 15.94 10.31 8.84
CA GLY A 262 15.80 11.59 9.56
C GLY A 262 16.27 11.52 10.97
#